data_75663c0b92c0983aeb95e0f011208cb5
#
_entry.id   75663c0b92c0983aeb95e0f011208cb5
#
_cell.length_a   1.000
_cell.length_b   1.000
_cell.length_c   1.000
_cell.angle_alpha   90.00
_cell.angle_beta   90.00
_cell.angle_gamma   90.00
#
_symmetry.space_group_name_H-M   'P 1'
#
loop_
_entity.id
_entity.type
_entity.pdbx_description
1 polymer ?
#
loop_
_entity_poly.entity_id
_entity_poly.type
_entity_poly.pdbx_seq_one_letter_code
_entity_poly.pdbx_strand_id
1 'polypeptide(L)'
;MRFLLFFCMTVAINVHAQILSERDRAHLKDEILADRFHNLLPKLMDATQIDMWLVISREYNEDPVMKTMLPATWLNARRRTILVFYRNKEANTIEKLAVARYDVGENITSAWDKEKQPDQWARLVEIIQEKNPNTIGINYSEYFGIADGLVKTDYEELLEVLPENLESKVVSAEKLSIAWIETRTEKEMELYNQLVEITHHIIDEAFSTKVITPGKTTTEDVVWWMRQKVTDLGLETWFHPTIDIQRSNEALKSHIESFSKGKPNDIILSGDLLHCDFGITYIGLHTDCQQHAYVLREGETEIPAYLQNAFKLGNRVQDIFTGNFELGKTGNGILLKSLLDGKKEGLRPSIYTHPLGTYGHSSGTTFGMWDAQDGVPVNGDYPLHYNTVYAIELNTTVFIEEWNKDIRIMLEEAGFYGENGFRYVNGRQETIKPIK
;
A
#
# COMPACT_ATOMS: atom_id res chain seq x y z
N MET A 1 64.45 -15.32 2.79
CA MET A 1 63.40 -14.32 2.56
C MET A 1 62.10 -15.08 2.33
N ARG A 2 61.27 -15.22 3.35
CA ARG A 2 59.98 -15.93 3.28
C ARG A 2 58.87 -14.89 3.04
N PHE A 3 58.22 -14.96 1.85
CA PHE A 3 57.03 -14.18 1.56
C PHE A 3 55.82 -14.82 2.24
N LEU A 4 55.22 -14.15 3.20
CA LEU A 4 53.88 -14.47 3.73
C LEU A 4 52.87 -13.87 2.79
N LEU A 5 52.13 -14.71 2.06
CA LEU A 5 50.90 -14.34 1.35
C LEU A 5 49.77 -14.19 2.40
N PHE A 6 49.32 -12.97 2.63
CA PHE A 6 48.09 -12.68 3.36
C PHE A 6 46.92 -12.93 2.41
N PHE A 7 46.17 -13.98 2.65
CA PHE A 7 44.89 -14.25 1.98
C PHE A 7 43.82 -13.42 2.70
N CYS A 8 43.44 -12.27 2.14
CA CYS A 8 42.30 -11.49 2.60
C CYS A 8 41.02 -12.23 2.19
N MET A 9 40.45 -12.97 3.12
CA MET A 9 39.11 -13.54 2.96
C MET A 9 38.11 -12.39 3.13
N THR A 10 37.61 -11.81 2.04
CA THR A 10 36.47 -10.93 2.08
C THR A 10 35.22 -11.77 2.39
N VAL A 11 34.81 -11.77 3.65
CA VAL A 11 33.48 -12.26 4.03
C VAL A 11 32.49 -11.26 3.46
N ALA A 12 31.84 -11.62 2.37
CA ALA A 12 30.65 -10.92 1.91
C ALA A 12 29.56 -11.17 2.96
N ILE A 13 29.35 -10.20 3.84
CA ILE A 13 28.19 -10.17 4.73
C ILE A 13 27.01 -9.89 3.81
N ASN A 14 26.28 -10.94 3.41
CA ASN A 14 24.95 -10.80 2.87
C ASN A 14 24.05 -10.27 4.00
N VAL A 15 23.84 -8.98 4.04
CA VAL A 15 22.82 -8.36 4.89
C VAL A 15 21.48 -8.65 4.22
N HIS A 16 20.97 -9.86 4.41
CA HIS A 16 19.58 -10.15 4.13
C HIS A 16 18.76 -9.39 5.17
N ALA A 17 17.77 -8.63 4.73
CA ALA A 17 16.80 -8.01 5.60
C ALA A 17 16.24 -9.08 6.56
N GLN A 18 16.61 -8.98 7.84
CA GLN A 18 16.25 -10.01 8.82
C GLN A 18 14.79 -9.76 9.24
N ILE A 19 13.93 -10.73 8.93
CA ILE A 19 12.54 -10.69 9.40
C ILE A 19 12.54 -10.86 10.91
N LEU A 20 11.93 -9.90 11.61
CA LEU A 20 11.89 -9.84 13.06
C LEU A 20 11.06 -10.99 13.65
N SER A 21 11.36 -11.38 14.90
CA SER A 21 10.51 -12.27 15.68
C SER A 21 9.15 -11.62 15.95
N GLU A 22 8.10 -12.44 16.24
CA GLU A 22 6.76 -11.90 16.55
C GLU A 22 6.77 -10.90 17.70
N ARG A 23 7.59 -11.10 18.71
CA ARG A 23 7.74 -10.16 19.84
C ARG A 23 8.32 -8.83 19.37
N ASP A 24 9.37 -8.86 18.56
CA ASP A 24 10.02 -7.66 18.06
C ASP A 24 9.14 -6.91 17.07
N ARG A 25 8.35 -7.63 16.23
CA ARG A 25 7.31 -7.05 15.39
C ARG A 25 6.25 -6.33 16.21
N ALA A 26 5.79 -6.94 17.31
CA ALA A 26 4.81 -6.35 18.19
C ALA A 26 5.33 -5.06 18.81
N HIS A 27 6.57 -5.04 19.30
CA HIS A 27 7.21 -3.82 19.84
C HIS A 27 7.32 -2.74 18.78
N LEU A 28 7.83 -3.06 17.58
CA LEU A 28 7.98 -2.08 16.51
C LEU A 28 6.62 -1.52 16.04
N LYS A 29 5.59 -2.37 15.95
CA LYS A 29 4.22 -1.93 15.64
C LYS A 29 3.71 -0.92 16.66
N ASP A 30 3.89 -1.20 17.96
CA ASP A 30 3.41 -0.33 19.03
C ASP A 30 4.23 0.98 19.10
N GLU A 31 5.54 0.94 18.80
CA GLU A 31 6.39 2.13 18.67
C GLU A 31 5.97 3.03 17.49
N ILE A 32 5.68 2.43 16.33
CA ILE A 32 5.17 3.16 15.16
C ILE A 32 3.83 3.81 15.49
N LEU A 33 2.93 3.07 16.15
CA LEU A 33 1.62 3.59 16.54
C LEU A 33 1.75 4.76 17.53
N ALA A 34 2.64 4.65 18.52
CA ALA A 34 2.93 5.72 19.46
C ALA A 34 3.48 6.98 18.76
N ASP A 35 4.40 6.80 17.80
CA ASP A 35 4.94 7.89 16.98
C ASP A 35 3.84 8.58 16.16
N ARG A 36 2.96 7.83 15.51
CA ARG A 36 1.82 8.37 14.77
C ARG A 36 0.87 9.16 15.65
N PHE A 37 0.54 8.66 16.85
CA PHE A 37 -0.30 9.38 17.80
C PHE A 37 0.34 10.65 18.35
N HIS A 38 1.67 10.66 18.49
CA HIS A 38 2.38 11.81 19.07
C HIS A 38 2.71 12.87 18.01
N ASN A 39 3.26 12.46 16.88
CA ASN A 39 3.85 13.37 15.89
C ASN A 39 2.95 13.65 14.68
N LEU A 40 2.05 12.73 14.33
CA LEU A 40 1.21 12.84 13.14
C LEU A 40 -0.22 13.30 13.46
N LEU A 41 -0.92 12.61 14.36
CA LEU A 41 -2.34 12.85 14.63
C LEU A 41 -2.68 14.32 14.96
N PRO A 42 -1.90 15.04 15.82
CA PRO A 42 -2.19 16.45 16.09
C PRO A 42 -2.21 17.32 14.83
N LYS A 43 -1.25 17.11 13.92
CA LYS A 43 -1.12 17.86 12.68
C LYS A 43 -2.30 17.58 11.74
N LEU A 44 -2.74 16.32 11.67
CA LEU A 44 -3.86 15.93 10.83
C LEU A 44 -5.19 16.48 11.34
N MET A 45 -5.43 16.44 12.66
CA MET A 45 -6.62 17.02 13.28
C MET A 45 -6.66 18.54 13.09
N ASP A 46 -5.52 19.23 13.22
CA ASP A 46 -5.43 20.68 12.98
C ASP A 46 -5.70 21.02 11.50
N ALA A 47 -5.09 20.27 10.57
CA ALA A 47 -5.26 20.47 9.13
C ALA A 47 -6.71 20.22 8.66
N THR A 48 -7.40 19.26 9.26
CA THR A 48 -8.80 18.91 8.92
C THR A 48 -9.83 19.64 9.76
N GLN A 49 -9.41 20.43 10.75
CA GLN A 49 -10.25 21.22 11.66
C GLN A 49 -11.24 20.36 12.47
N ILE A 50 -10.85 19.15 12.83
CA ILE A 50 -11.61 18.25 13.71
C ILE A 50 -11.07 18.38 15.13
N ASP A 51 -11.91 18.86 16.06
CA ASP A 51 -11.53 19.02 17.46
C ASP A 51 -11.63 17.70 18.24
N MET A 52 -12.63 16.86 17.90
CA MET A 52 -12.79 15.54 18.48
C MET A 52 -13.05 14.52 17.38
N TRP A 53 -12.30 13.42 17.39
CA TRP A 53 -12.47 12.29 16.46
C TRP A 53 -12.96 11.07 17.21
N LEU A 54 -14.11 10.54 16.82
CA LEU A 54 -14.69 9.32 17.36
C LEU A 54 -14.50 8.19 16.35
N VAL A 55 -13.78 7.13 16.76
CA VAL A 55 -13.63 5.91 15.97
C VAL A 55 -14.34 4.79 16.71
N ILE A 56 -15.43 4.29 16.13
CA ILE A 56 -16.36 3.37 16.80
C ILE A 56 -16.38 2.05 16.04
N SER A 57 -16.18 0.94 16.74
CA SER A 57 -16.17 -0.38 16.11
C SER A 57 -16.78 -1.44 17.01
N ARG A 58 -17.31 -2.47 16.36
CA ARG A 58 -17.70 -3.75 17.00
C ARG A 58 -16.66 -4.82 16.69
N GLU A 59 -16.48 -5.74 17.64
CA GLU A 59 -15.63 -6.93 17.49
C GLU A 59 -16.01 -7.73 16.24
N TYR A 60 -15.05 -8.05 15.39
CA TYR A 60 -15.17 -8.71 14.07
C TYR A 60 -15.89 -7.92 12.97
N ASN A 61 -16.22 -6.67 13.23
CA ASN A 61 -16.70 -5.72 12.22
C ASN A 61 -16.07 -4.36 12.47
N GLU A 62 -14.73 -4.37 12.47
CA GLU A 62 -13.93 -3.20 12.78
C GLU A 62 -13.93 -2.20 11.63
N ASP A 63 -14.06 -0.94 11.99
CA ASP A 63 -13.73 0.19 11.16
C ASP A 63 -12.27 0.02 10.64
N PRO A 64 -12.01 0.18 9.33
CA PRO A 64 -10.67 0.04 8.77
C PRO A 64 -9.64 0.97 9.43
N VAL A 65 -10.03 2.19 9.82
CA VAL A 65 -9.15 3.12 10.54
C VAL A 65 -8.83 2.57 11.94
N MET A 66 -9.84 2.05 12.66
CA MET A 66 -9.65 1.44 13.98
C MET A 66 -8.60 0.32 13.94
N LYS A 67 -8.62 -0.54 12.91
CA LYS A 67 -7.63 -1.62 12.76
C LYS A 67 -6.18 -1.12 12.76
N THR A 68 -5.94 0.06 12.21
CA THR A 68 -4.62 0.69 12.19
C THR A 68 -4.22 1.35 13.51
N MET A 69 -5.16 1.47 14.47
CA MET A 69 -4.97 2.11 15.77
C MET A 69 -4.90 1.11 16.93
N LEU A 70 -5.12 -0.18 16.65
CA LEU A 70 -5.06 -1.21 17.67
C LEU A 70 -3.61 -1.59 17.99
N PRO A 71 -3.27 -1.80 19.29
CA PRO A 71 -1.95 -2.27 19.68
C PRO A 71 -1.68 -3.68 19.13
N ALA A 72 -0.43 -4.08 19.06
CA ALA A 72 -0.04 -5.38 18.51
C ALA A 72 -0.69 -6.58 19.24
N THR A 73 -1.03 -6.41 20.53
CA THR A 73 -1.70 -7.45 21.34
C THR A 73 -3.21 -7.55 21.11
N TRP A 74 -3.79 -6.63 20.34
CA TRP A 74 -5.21 -6.66 19.99
C TRP A 74 -5.38 -7.02 18.52
N LEU A 75 -5.66 -8.28 18.25
CA LEU A 75 -5.91 -8.76 16.88
C LEU A 75 -7.25 -8.28 16.34
N ASN A 76 -8.19 -7.96 17.22
CA ASN A 76 -9.51 -7.42 16.92
C ASN A 76 -9.89 -6.40 18.01
N ALA A 77 -10.83 -5.50 17.71
CA ALA A 77 -11.51 -4.72 18.72
C ALA A 77 -12.26 -5.64 19.72
N ARG A 78 -12.62 -5.11 20.89
CA ARG A 78 -13.30 -5.92 21.93
C ARG A 78 -14.69 -5.41 22.16
N ARG A 79 -15.71 -6.23 21.86
CA ARG A 79 -17.12 -5.88 21.96
C ARG A 79 -17.42 -4.63 21.11
N ARG A 80 -17.97 -3.58 21.74
CA ARG A 80 -17.94 -2.23 21.18
C ARG A 80 -16.78 -1.48 21.82
N THR A 81 -15.83 -1.01 20.99
CA THR A 81 -14.73 -0.14 21.37
C THR A 81 -14.97 1.22 20.75
N ILE A 82 -14.96 2.28 21.55
CA ILE A 82 -15.06 3.66 21.07
C ILE A 82 -13.78 4.39 21.44
N LEU A 83 -12.99 4.78 20.45
CA LEU A 83 -11.83 5.63 20.65
C LEU A 83 -12.24 7.09 20.52
N VAL A 84 -11.74 7.91 21.42
CA VAL A 84 -11.99 9.35 21.46
C VAL A 84 -10.66 10.07 21.46
N PHE A 85 -10.37 10.79 20.38
CA PHE A 85 -9.21 11.65 20.26
C PHE A 85 -9.67 13.11 20.37
N TYR A 86 -9.25 13.80 21.44
CA TYR A 86 -9.60 15.20 21.66
C TYR A 86 -8.37 16.09 21.52
N ARG A 87 -8.41 17.04 20.58
CA ARG A 87 -7.36 18.02 20.32
C ARG A 87 -7.47 19.18 21.31
N ASN A 88 -6.68 19.15 22.35
CA ASN A 88 -6.55 20.28 23.26
C ASN A 88 -5.55 21.29 22.68
N LYS A 89 -6.07 22.34 22.05
CA LYS A 89 -5.26 23.36 21.36
C LYS A 89 -4.48 24.25 22.36
N GLU A 90 -5.03 24.49 23.55
CA GLU A 90 -4.39 25.32 24.59
C GLU A 90 -3.16 24.59 25.16
N ALA A 91 -3.29 23.33 25.49
CA ALA A 91 -2.19 22.48 25.99
C ALA A 91 -1.30 21.95 24.85
N ASN A 92 -1.69 22.14 23.58
CA ASN A 92 -1.06 21.56 22.39
C ASN A 92 -0.89 20.02 22.49
N THR A 93 -1.90 19.31 22.98
CA THR A 93 -1.90 17.87 23.17
C THR A 93 -3.10 17.19 22.53
N ILE A 94 -3.02 15.86 22.35
CA ILE A 94 -4.15 14.99 22.07
C ILE A 94 -4.45 14.15 23.30
N GLU A 95 -5.66 14.27 23.84
CA GLU A 95 -6.17 13.29 24.79
C GLU A 95 -6.66 12.08 24.03
N LYS A 96 -6.22 10.90 24.42
CA LYS A 96 -6.53 9.61 23.80
C LYS A 96 -7.26 8.75 24.80
N LEU A 97 -8.57 8.64 24.63
CA LEU A 97 -9.48 7.95 25.56
C LEU A 97 -10.18 6.80 24.85
N ALA A 98 -10.50 5.76 25.60
CA ALA A 98 -11.36 4.68 25.14
C ALA A 98 -12.61 4.58 26.02
N VAL A 99 -13.80 4.69 25.42
CA VAL A 99 -15.01 4.26 26.11
C VAL A 99 -15.11 2.75 25.92
N ALA A 100 -14.26 2.06 26.64
CA ALA A 100 -14.09 0.61 26.64
C ALA A 100 -13.71 0.15 28.06
N ARG A 101 -13.86 -1.15 28.36
CA ARG A 101 -13.59 -1.69 29.70
C ARG A 101 -12.10 -1.75 30.07
N TYR A 102 -11.24 -1.60 29.09
CA TYR A 102 -9.79 -1.76 29.24
C TYR A 102 -9.07 -0.64 28.47
N ASP A 103 -7.86 -0.35 28.89
CA ASP A 103 -6.95 0.45 28.07
C ASP A 103 -6.72 -0.23 26.72
N VAL A 104 -6.57 0.54 25.68
CA VAL A 104 -6.24 0.04 24.33
C VAL A 104 -4.74 0.22 24.12
N GLY A 105 -3.99 -0.80 24.57
CA GLY A 105 -2.54 -0.75 24.67
C GLY A 105 -2.07 0.28 25.70
N GLU A 106 -0.87 0.79 25.49
CA GLU A 106 -0.26 1.80 26.37
C GLU A 106 -0.64 3.24 25.97
N ASN A 107 -1.17 3.42 24.76
CA ASN A 107 -1.40 4.74 24.17
C ASN A 107 -2.77 5.34 24.46
N ILE A 108 -3.79 4.54 24.74
CA ILE A 108 -5.18 4.99 24.85
C ILE A 108 -5.77 4.48 26.17
N THR A 109 -6.07 5.41 27.07
CA THR A 109 -6.54 5.09 28.41
C THR A 109 -8.05 4.86 28.46
N SER A 110 -8.49 3.82 29.18
CA SER A 110 -9.90 3.59 29.43
C SER A 110 -10.50 4.75 30.24
N ALA A 111 -11.59 5.30 29.73
CA ALA A 111 -12.37 6.37 30.37
C ALA A 111 -13.76 5.90 30.80
N TRP A 112 -13.99 4.58 30.86
CA TRP A 112 -15.31 4.02 31.19
C TRP A 112 -15.24 3.03 32.36
N ASP A 113 -15.78 3.45 33.49
CA ASP A 113 -16.05 2.58 34.64
C ASP A 113 -17.53 2.16 34.61
N LYS A 114 -17.75 0.93 34.16
CA LYS A 114 -19.12 0.38 34.00
C LYS A 114 -19.91 0.30 35.32
N GLU A 115 -19.25 0.19 36.47
CA GLU A 115 -19.89 0.13 37.76
C GLU A 115 -20.47 1.50 38.18
N LYS A 116 -19.83 2.60 37.69
CA LYS A 116 -20.31 3.97 37.92
C LYS A 116 -21.29 4.43 36.84
N GLN A 117 -21.04 4.09 35.58
CA GLN A 117 -21.90 4.42 34.46
C GLN A 117 -22.13 3.15 33.62
N PRO A 118 -23.25 2.43 33.82
CA PRO A 118 -23.50 1.18 33.11
C PRO A 118 -23.73 1.33 31.61
N ASP A 119 -24.15 2.50 31.16
CA ASP A 119 -24.40 2.80 29.76
C ASP A 119 -23.17 3.42 29.09
N GLN A 120 -22.67 2.72 28.06
CA GLN A 120 -21.48 3.12 27.29
C GLN A 120 -21.73 4.40 26.50
N TRP A 121 -22.91 4.57 25.92
CA TRP A 121 -23.25 5.75 25.15
C TRP A 121 -23.41 6.98 26.06
N ALA A 122 -24.06 6.82 27.23
CA ALA A 122 -24.16 7.89 28.22
C ALA A 122 -22.75 8.37 28.65
N ARG A 123 -21.78 7.43 28.87
CA ARG A 123 -20.39 7.82 29.18
C ARG A 123 -19.73 8.59 28.04
N LEU A 124 -19.96 8.20 26.80
CA LEU A 124 -19.44 8.95 25.65
C LEU A 124 -20.00 10.38 25.63
N VAL A 125 -21.31 10.53 25.83
CA VAL A 125 -21.98 11.86 25.89
C VAL A 125 -21.38 12.74 26.99
N GLU A 126 -21.17 12.17 28.20
CA GLU A 126 -20.51 12.88 29.31
C GLU A 126 -19.13 13.40 28.91
N ILE A 127 -18.29 12.57 28.25
CA ILE A 127 -16.96 12.98 27.78
C ILE A 127 -17.06 14.11 26.74
N ILE A 128 -17.99 14.01 25.78
CA ILE A 128 -18.18 15.04 24.76
C ILE A 128 -18.62 16.36 25.42
N GLN A 129 -19.52 16.31 26.40
CA GLN A 129 -19.95 17.50 27.15
C GLN A 129 -18.83 18.12 27.98
N GLU A 130 -18.03 17.29 28.68
CA GLU A 130 -16.85 17.72 29.47
C GLU A 130 -15.83 18.45 28.57
N LYS A 131 -15.56 17.96 27.37
CA LYS A 131 -14.58 18.53 26.44
C LYS A 131 -15.13 19.68 25.59
N ASN A 132 -16.43 19.70 25.35
CA ASN A 132 -17.17 20.70 24.56
C ASN A 132 -16.47 21.05 23.22
N PRO A 133 -16.20 20.09 22.32
CA PRO A 133 -15.58 20.36 21.03
C PRO A 133 -16.48 21.23 20.14
N ASN A 134 -15.89 21.94 19.18
CA ASN A 134 -16.66 22.65 18.14
C ASN A 134 -17.05 21.72 16.99
N THR A 135 -16.20 20.72 16.69
CA THR A 135 -16.44 19.73 15.64
C THR A 135 -16.19 18.31 16.16
N ILE A 136 -17.09 17.40 15.83
CA ILE A 136 -17.04 15.97 16.19
C ILE A 136 -16.97 15.17 14.89
N GLY A 137 -15.81 14.64 14.55
CA GLY A 137 -15.61 13.81 13.37
C GLY A 137 -15.98 12.36 13.64
N ILE A 138 -16.75 11.75 12.75
CA ILE A 138 -17.08 10.32 12.76
C ILE A 138 -16.83 9.72 11.36
N ASN A 139 -16.48 8.43 11.29
CA ASN A 139 -16.00 7.81 10.05
C ASN A 139 -17.18 7.36 9.16
N TYR A 140 -17.62 8.27 8.30
CA TYR A 140 -18.50 7.94 7.17
C TYR A 140 -18.04 8.68 5.91
N SER A 141 -18.19 8.04 4.76
CA SER A 141 -17.81 8.55 3.44
C SER A 141 -18.71 7.96 2.36
N GLU A 142 -19.02 8.74 1.33
CA GLU A 142 -19.76 8.27 0.16
C GLU A 142 -18.82 7.57 -0.86
N TYR A 143 -17.53 7.93 -0.87
CA TYR A 143 -16.61 7.54 -1.95
C TYR A 143 -15.39 6.74 -1.49
N PHE A 144 -14.94 6.93 -0.26
CA PHE A 144 -13.74 6.26 0.27
C PHE A 144 -14.13 5.17 1.29
N GLY A 145 -14.27 3.93 0.81
CA GLY A 145 -14.73 2.83 1.66
C GLY A 145 -13.89 2.60 2.93
N ILE A 146 -12.57 2.89 2.90
CA ILE A 146 -11.73 2.81 4.10
C ILE A 146 -12.07 3.90 5.12
N ALA A 147 -12.65 5.02 4.70
CA ALA A 147 -13.10 6.10 5.57
C ALA A 147 -14.58 5.98 5.97
N ASP A 148 -15.29 4.94 5.51
CA ASP A 148 -16.72 4.66 5.77
C ASP A 148 -16.85 3.45 6.72
N GLY A 149 -16.14 3.49 7.85
CA GLY A 149 -16.07 2.35 8.77
C GLY A 149 -17.12 2.32 9.87
N LEU A 150 -17.87 3.40 10.11
CA LEU A 150 -18.90 3.46 11.13
C LEU A 150 -20.15 2.71 10.66
N VAL A 151 -20.45 1.59 11.33
CA VAL A 151 -21.63 0.80 10.95
C VAL A 151 -22.93 1.54 11.24
N LYS A 152 -23.92 1.35 10.36
CA LYS A 152 -25.21 2.06 10.41
C LYS A 152 -25.88 2.04 11.79
N THR A 153 -25.89 0.90 12.48
CA THR A 153 -26.53 0.79 13.81
C THR A 153 -25.84 1.67 14.84
N ASP A 154 -24.48 1.69 14.87
CA ASP A 154 -23.74 2.55 15.82
C ASP A 154 -23.87 4.03 15.46
N TYR A 155 -24.02 4.37 14.18
CA TYR A 155 -24.34 5.71 13.74
C TYR A 155 -25.71 6.17 14.26
N GLU A 156 -26.75 5.35 14.09
CA GLU A 156 -28.11 5.66 14.54
C GLU A 156 -28.19 5.75 16.07
N GLU A 157 -27.60 4.77 16.79
CA GLU A 157 -27.53 4.79 18.25
C GLU A 157 -26.78 6.03 18.79
N LEU A 158 -25.70 6.45 18.14
CA LEU A 158 -24.95 7.66 18.49
C LEU A 158 -25.82 8.92 18.37
N LEU A 159 -26.48 9.11 17.24
CA LEU A 159 -27.32 10.30 17.01
C LEU A 159 -28.53 10.33 17.94
N GLU A 160 -29.12 9.17 18.27
CA GLU A 160 -30.26 9.09 19.21
C GLU A 160 -29.88 9.57 20.63
N VAL A 161 -28.63 9.33 21.06
CA VAL A 161 -28.22 9.70 22.44
C VAL A 161 -27.57 11.11 22.50
N LEU A 162 -27.17 11.68 21.39
CA LEU A 162 -26.55 13.00 21.38
C LEU A 162 -27.62 14.10 21.60
N PRO A 163 -27.42 15.03 22.55
CA PRO A 163 -28.21 16.26 22.60
C PRO A 163 -28.12 17.06 21.31
N GLU A 164 -29.18 17.72 20.89
CA GLU A 164 -29.29 18.49 19.63
C GLU A 164 -28.12 19.47 19.40
N ASN A 165 -27.66 20.13 20.46
CA ASN A 165 -26.52 21.05 20.42
C ASN A 165 -25.17 20.38 20.18
N LEU A 166 -25.04 19.07 20.38
CA LEU A 166 -23.85 18.26 20.07
C LEU A 166 -24.02 17.55 18.74
N GLU A 167 -25.21 17.04 18.43
CA GLU A 167 -25.52 16.43 17.14
C GLU A 167 -25.20 17.38 15.97
N SER A 168 -25.55 18.67 16.10
CA SER A 168 -25.27 19.69 15.11
C SER A 168 -23.77 19.94 14.85
N LYS A 169 -22.87 19.42 15.72
CA LYS A 169 -21.41 19.52 15.56
C LYS A 169 -20.79 18.28 14.88
N VAL A 170 -21.61 17.25 14.62
CA VAL A 170 -21.15 16.02 13.98
C VAL A 170 -20.87 16.25 12.49
N VAL A 171 -19.69 15.86 12.04
CA VAL A 171 -19.23 15.97 10.66
C VAL A 171 -18.55 14.67 10.20
N SER A 172 -18.46 14.48 8.89
CA SER A 172 -17.63 13.40 8.35
C SER A 172 -16.15 13.62 8.66
N ALA A 173 -15.49 12.58 9.18
CA ALA A 173 -14.06 12.53 9.36
C ALA A 173 -13.33 12.00 8.11
N GLU A 174 -13.97 11.92 6.94
CA GLU A 174 -13.41 11.38 5.70
C GLU A 174 -11.98 11.89 5.45
N LYS A 175 -11.78 13.21 5.42
CA LYS A 175 -10.46 13.80 5.16
C LYS A 175 -9.42 13.43 6.21
N LEU A 176 -9.81 13.36 7.49
CA LEU A 176 -8.91 12.95 8.57
C LEU A 176 -8.58 11.46 8.48
N SER A 177 -9.56 10.63 8.18
CA SER A 177 -9.38 9.19 7.98
C SER A 177 -8.44 8.89 6.80
N ILE A 178 -8.64 9.55 5.66
CA ILE A 178 -7.76 9.44 4.50
C ILE A 178 -6.34 9.90 4.86
N ALA A 179 -6.20 11.10 5.45
CA ALA A 179 -4.89 11.63 5.82
C ALA A 179 -4.16 10.74 6.83
N TRP A 180 -4.88 10.13 7.80
CA TRP A 180 -4.32 9.14 8.72
C TRP A 180 -3.82 7.89 7.98
N ILE A 181 -4.57 7.40 7.02
CA ILE A 181 -4.24 6.18 6.26
C ILE A 181 -3.10 6.42 5.26
N GLU A 182 -3.08 7.55 4.54
CA GLU A 182 -2.12 7.80 3.45
C GLU A 182 -0.76 8.32 3.92
N THR A 183 -0.71 9.06 5.05
CA THR A 183 0.54 9.71 5.48
C THR A 183 1.47 8.75 6.19
N ARG A 184 2.74 8.70 5.75
CA ARG A 184 3.80 7.90 6.36
C ARG A 184 4.66 8.74 7.29
N THR A 185 5.13 8.12 8.38
CA THR A 185 6.16 8.69 9.26
C THR A 185 7.55 8.25 8.81
N GLU A 186 8.60 8.88 9.33
CA GLU A 186 9.99 8.46 9.03
C GLU A 186 10.25 7.02 9.47
N LYS A 187 9.73 6.62 10.65
CA LYS A 187 9.85 5.23 11.14
C LYS A 187 9.19 4.22 10.22
N GLU A 188 8.03 4.55 9.67
CA GLU A 188 7.37 3.70 8.67
C GLU A 188 8.19 3.61 7.39
N MET A 189 8.84 4.70 6.95
CA MET A 189 9.64 4.69 5.73
C MET A 189 10.97 3.91 5.87
N GLU A 190 11.56 3.85 7.07
CA GLU A 190 12.69 2.95 7.37
C GLU A 190 12.28 1.48 7.20
N LEU A 191 11.13 1.09 7.76
CA LEU A 191 10.57 -0.25 7.61
C LEU A 191 10.18 -0.53 6.15
N TYR A 192 9.63 0.46 5.44
CA TYR A 192 9.17 0.31 4.06
C TYR A 192 10.28 -0.08 3.10
N ASN A 193 11.49 0.49 3.28
CA ASN A 193 12.63 0.11 2.46
C ASN A 193 12.98 -1.38 2.60
N GLN A 194 12.96 -1.90 3.84
CA GLN A 194 13.19 -3.33 4.11
C GLN A 194 12.08 -4.21 3.51
N LEU A 195 10.83 -3.76 3.61
CA LEU A 195 9.67 -4.48 3.10
C LEU A 195 9.72 -4.66 1.57
N VAL A 196 10.06 -3.59 0.84
CA VAL A 196 10.22 -3.63 -0.61
C VAL A 196 11.42 -4.51 -1.01
N GLU A 197 12.53 -4.45 -0.26
CA GLU A 197 13.68 -5.33 -0.47
C GLU A 197 13.32 -6.81 -0.36
N ILE A 198 12.54 -7.19 0.67
CA ILE A 198 12.04 -8.57 0.84
C ILE A 198 11.16 -8.97 -0.35
N THR A 199 10.28 -8.08 -0.80
CA THR A 199 9.40 -8.32 -1.96
C THR A 199 10.23 -8.60 -3.21
N HIS A 200 11.22 -7.75 -3.50
CA HIS A 200 12.12 -7.92 -4.64
C HIS A 200 12.90 -9.24 -4.57
N HIS A 201 13.40 -9.64 -3.38
CA HIS A 201 14.10 -10.91 -3.20
C HIS A 201 13.21 -12.12 -3.48
N ILE A 202 11.93 -12.08 -3.09
CA ILE A 202 10.98 -13.16 -3.39
C ILE A 202 10.74 -13.25 -4.89
N ILE A 203 10.55 -12.12 -5.58
CA ILE A 203 10.40 -12.07 -7.03
C ILE A 203 11.68 -12.59 -7.73
N ASP A 204 12.86 -12.19 -7.27
CA ASP A 204 14.15 -12.66 -7.81
C ASP A 204 14.32 -14.17 -7.71
N GLU A 205 13.92 -14.75 -6.58
CA GLU A 205 13.99 -16.21 -6.40
C GLU A 205 12.92 -16.92 -7.22
N ALA A 206 11.69 -16.37 -7.30
CA ALA A 206 10.61 -16.91 -8.14
C ALA A 206 11.00 -16.94 -9.62
N PHE A 207 11.65 -15.88 -10.11
CA PHE A 207 12.15 -15.75 -11.48
C PHE A 207 13.57 -16.29 -11.66
N SER A 208 13.82 -17.48 -11.13
CA SER A 208 15.11 -18.17 -11.24
C SER A 208 14.95 -19.65 -11.57
N THR A 209 16.06 -20.29 -11.97
CA THR A 209 16.12 -21.73 -12.20
C THR A 209 15.93 -22.58 -10.95
N LYS A 210 15.86 -21.99 -9.76
CA LYS A 210 15.47 -22.69 -8.54
C LYS A 210 13.99 -23.06 -8.52
N VAL A 211 13.16 -22.23 -9.17
CA VAL A 211 11.69 -22.36 -9.20
C VAL A 211 11.21 -22.78 -10.59
N ILE A 212 11.75 -22.15 -11.64
CA ILE A 212 11.29 -22.36 -13.02
C ILE A 212 12.19 -23.35 -13.75
N THR A 213 11.59 -24.43 -14.22
CA THR A 213 12.17 -25.38 -15.20
C THR A 213 11.36 -25.27 -16.48
N PRO A 214 11.91 -24.63 -17.54
CA PRO A 214 11.17 -24.47 -18.81
C PRO A 214 10.67 -25.81 -19.37
N GLY A 215 9.46 -25.82 -19.88
CA GLY A 215 8.77 -27.00 -20.39
C GLY A 215 8.14 -27.92 -19.32
N LYS A 216 8.26 -27.56 -18.02
CA LYS A 216 7.69 -28.32 -16.90
C LYS A 216 6.90 -27.47 -15.94
N THR A 217 7.48 -26.35 -15.45
CA THR A 217 6.86 -25.47 -14.46
C THR A 217 5.72 -24.67 -15.12
N THR A 218 4.59 -24.63 -14.46
CA THR A 218 3.43 -23.84 -14.87
C THR A 218 3.45 -22.46 -14.17
N THR A 219 2.68 -21.51 -14.70
CA THR A 219 2.46 -20.21 -14.05
C THR A 219 1.87 -20.38 -12.65
N GLU A 220 0.95 -21.34 -12.47
CA GLU A 220 0.33 -21.65 -11.17
C GLU A 220 1.35 -22.21 -10.16
N ASP A 221 2.29 -23.07 -10.60
CA ASP A 221 3.36 -23.55 -9.72
C ASP A 221 4.18 -22.40 -9.13
N VAL A 222 4.50 -21.39 -9.94
CA VAL A 222 5.25 -20.21 -9.47
C VAL A 222 4.42 -19.38 -8.48
N VAL A 223 3.14 -19.14 -8.77
CA VAL A 223 2.23 -18.41 -7.88
C VAL A 223 2.14 -19.11 -6.51
N TRP A 224 1.92 -20.42 -6.48
CA TRP A 224 1.85 -21.15 -5.22
C TRP A 224 3.19 -21.24 -4.50
N TRP A 225 4.29 -21.28 -5.24
CA TRP A 225 5.62 -21.16 -4.63
C TRP A 225 5.80 -19.80 -3.94
N MET A 226 5.41 -18.68 -4.59
CA MET A 226 5.49 -17.35 -3.99
C MET A 226 4.63 -17.27 -2.71
N ARG A 227 3.39 -17.80 -2.75
CA ARG A 227 2.51 -17.86 -1.58
C ARG A 227 3.14 -18.67 -0.43
N GLN A 228 3.70 -19.84 -0.74
CA GLN A 228 4.36 -20.68 0.25
C GLN A 228 5.60 -19.99 0.84
N LYS A 229 6.40 -19.32 -0.01
CA LYS A 229 7.58 -18.57 0.43
C LYS A 229 7.23 -17.46 1.43
N VAL A 230 6.16 -16.72 1.19
CA VAL A 230 5.65 -15.69 2.13
C VAL A 230 5.29 -16.33 3.47
N THR A 231 4.56 -17.45 3.45
CA THR A 231 4.19 -18.20 4.67
C THR A 231 5.41 -18.71 5.42
N ASP A 232 6.39 -19.31 4.72
CA ASP A 232 7.62 -19.83 5.32
C ASP A 232 8.47 -18.73 5.99
N LEU A 233 8.38 -17.53 5.48
CA LEU A 233 9.01 -16.33 6.07
C LEU A 233 8.18 -15.73 7.24
N GLY A 234 7.00 -16.27 7.53
CA GLY A 234 6.08 -15.72 8.54
C GLY A 234 5.54 -14.34 8.16
N LEU A 235 5.34 -14.09 6.88
CA LEU A 235 4.71 -12.91 6.31
C LEU A 235 3.30 -13.24 5.82
N GLU A 236 2.56 -12.22 5.36
CA GLU A 236 1.23 -12.37 4.80
C GLU A 236 1.18 -11.82 3.37
N THR A 237 0.29 -12.37 2.53
CA THR A 237 -0.10 -11.78 1.25
C THR A 237 -1.45 -11.09 1.41
N TRP A 238 -1.65 -9.95 0.75
CA TRP A 238 -2.93 -9.25 0.78
C TRP A 238 -3.77 -9.50 -0.48
N PHE A 239 -3.16 -10.05 -1.54
CA PHE A 239 -3.86 -10.55 -2.72
C PHE A 239 -3.20 -11.84 -3.25
N HIS A 240 -3.88 -12.52 -4.15
CA HIS A 240 -3.35 -13.71 -4.81
C HIS A 240 -2.44 -13.28 -5.97
N PRO A 241 -1.14 -13.60 -5.96
CA PRO A 241 -0.22 -13.17 -7.01
C PRO A 241 -0.64 -13.67 -8.40
N THR A 242 -0.17 -13.01 -9.43
CA THR A 242 -0.35 -13.47 -10.81
C THR A 242 0.98 -13.65 -11.51
N ILE A 243 1.04 -14.63 -12.42
CA ILE A 243 2.11 -14.81 -13.41
C ILE A 243 1.48 -14.86 -14.79
N ASP A 244 1.82 -13.89 -15.63
CA ASP A 244 1.37 -13.83 -17.02
C ASP A 244 2.51 -14.10 -18.00
N ILE A 245 2.16 -14.62 -19.19
CA ILE A 245 3.10 -14.99 -20.24
C ILE A 245 2.74 -14.25 -21.52
N GLN A 246 3.75 -13.66 -22.16
CA GLN A 246 3.66 -13.16 -23.52
C GLN A 246 4.61 -13.96 -24.43
N ARG A 247 4.08 -14.54 -25.52
CA ARG A 247 4.81 -15.38 -26.48
C ARG A 247 4.81 -14.77 -27.87
N SER A 248 5.84 -15.03 -28.64
CA SER A 248 5.96 -14.54 -30.01
C SER A 248 4.85 -15.01 -30.95
N ASN A 249 4.30 -16.22 -30.72
CA ASN A 249 3.31 -16.88 -31.57
C ASN A 249 1.87 -16.78 -31.03
N GLU A 250 1.64 -16.04 -29.95
CA GLU A 250 0.30 -15.83 -29.38
C GLU A 250 -0.11 -14.36 -29.51
N ALA A 251 -1.40 -14.06 -29.62
CA ALA A 251 -1.92 -12.70 -29.61
C ALA A 251 -1.67 -12.02 -28.24
N LEU A 252 -1.58 -10.70 -28.24
CA LEU A 252 -1.53 -9.93 -26.98
C LEU A 252 -2.85 -10.13 -26.23
N LYS A 253 -2.77 -10.58 -24.99
CA LYS A 253 -3.91 -10.71 -24.09
C LYS A 253 -4.46 -9.33 -23.70
N SER A 254 -5.76 -9.23 -23.45
CA SER A 254 -6.34 -8.05 -22.82
C SER A 254 -5.81 -7.91 -21.37
N HIS A 255 -6.05 -6.75 -20.75
CA HIS A 255 -5.69 -6.54 -19.33
C HIS A 255 -6.37 -7.59 -18.42
N ILE A 256 -7.68 -7.80 -18.59
CA ILE A 256 -8.43 -8.79 -17.80
C ILE A 256 -7.90 -10.21 -17.99
N GLU A 257 -7.49 -10.58 -19.21
CA GLU A 257 -6.93 -11.90 -19.46
C GLU A 257 -5.55 -12.09 -18.82
N SER A 258 -4.76 -11.02 -18.72
CA SER A 258 -3.46 -11.07 -18.05
C SER A 258 -3.60 -11.23 -16.53
N PHE A 259 -4.56 -10.55 -15.90
CA PHE A 259 -4.67 -10.50 -14.43
C PHE A 259 -5.71 -11.44 -13.83
N SER A 260 -6.80 -11.75 -14.52
CA SER A 260 -7.90 -12.51 -13.92
C SER A 260 -8.40 -13.72 -14.68
N LYS A 261 -8.07 -13.82 -15.98
CA LYS A 261 -8.50 -14.92 -16.85
C LYS A 261 -7.34 -15.65 -17.51
N GLY A 262 -6.12 -15.48 -16.97
CA GLY A 262 -4.95 -16.26 -17.40
C GLY A 262 -5.24 -17.75 -17.30
N LYS A 263 -4.63 -18.54 -18.18
CA LYS A 263 -4.71 -20.01 -18.07
C LYS A 263 -3.87 -20.42 -16.85
N PRO A 264 -4.48 -20.95 -15.78
CA PRO A 264 -3.76 -21.19 -14.53
C PRO A 264 -2.63 -22.24 -14.65
N ASN A 265 -2.63 -23.04 -15.69
CA ASN A 265 -1.65 -24.10 -15.93
C ASN A 265 -0.87 -23.87 -17.24
N ASP A 266 -0.59 -22.61 -17.60
CA ASP A 266 0.23 -22.35 -18.78
C ASP A 266 1.68 -22.73 -18.50
N ILE A 267 2.20 -23.72 -19.27
CA ILE A 267 3.57 -24.17 -19.10
C ILE A 267 4.54 -23.09 -19.60
N ILE A 268 5.47 -22.70 -18.76
CA ILE A 268 6.52 -21.72 -19.08
C ILE A 268 7.53 -22.36 -20.04
N LEU A 269 7.77 -21.72 -21.17
CA LEU A 269 8.65 -22.20 -22.24
C LEU A 269 9.84 -21.27 -22.47
N SER A 270 10.91 -21.80 -23.05
CA SER A 270 12.02 -20.97 -23.54
C SER A 270 11.52 -19.97 -24.58
N GLY A 271 11.88 -18.70 -24.42
CA GLY A 271 11.43 -17.58 -25.24
C GLY A 271 10.18 -16.86 -24.71
N ASP A 272 9.65 -17.26 -23.57
CA ASP A 272 8.55 -16.55 -22.91
C ASP A 272 9.01 -15.29 -22.21
N LEU A 273 8.29 -14.20 -22.40
CA LEU A 273 8.38 -13.00 -21.59
C LEU A 273 7.35 -13.13 -20.45
N LEU A 274 7.85 -13.25 -19.23
CA LEU A 274 7.04 -13.37 -18.02
C LEU A 274 6.78 -12.00 -17.40
N HIS A 275 5.66 -11.91 -16.72
CA HIS A 275 5.29 -10.81 -15.86
C HIS A 275 4.74 -11.38 -14.56
N CYS A 276 5.11 -10.80 -13.41
CA CYS A 276 4.44 -11.07 -12.14
C CYS A 276 3.82 -9.80 -11.58
N ASP A 277 2.75 -10.01 -10.80
CA ASP A 277 2.15 -9.05 -9.92
C ASP A 277 2.12 -9.66 -8.52
N PHE A 278 2.81 -9.02 -7.55
CA PHE A 278 3.08 -9.61 -6.25
C PHE A 278 3.29 -8.57 -5.15
N GLY A 279 2.61 -8.81 -4.02
CA GLY A 279 2.74 -7.97 -2.83
C GLY A 279 2.70 -8.78 -1.54
N ILE A 280 3.29 -8.21 -0.49
CA ILE A 280 3.32 -8.79 0.85
C ILE A 280 2.86 -7.80 1.90
N THR A 281 2.50 -8.32 3.08
CA THR A 281 2.19 -7.55 4.28
C THR A 281 3.20 -7.84 5.37
N TYR A 282 3.74 -6.79 5.98
CA TYR A 282 4.64 -6.89 7.12
C TYR A 282 4.44 -5.72 8.08
N ILE A 283 4.18 -6.02 9.35
CA ILE A 283 3.93 -5.03 10.42
C ILE A 283 2.84 -4.00 10.02
N GLY A 284 1.80 -4.47 9.31
CA GLY A 284 0.67 -3.65 8.90
C GLY A 284 0.93 -2.71 7.72
N LEU A 285 2.08 -2.84 7.03
CA LEU A 285 2.36 -2.17 5.77
C LEU A 285 2.35 -3.17 4.61
N HIS A 286 1.98 -2.68 3.43
CA HIS A 286 1.82 -3.49 2.22
C HIS A 286 2.78 -3.04 1.13
N THR A 287 3.26 -4.00 0.32
CA THR A 287 3.93 -3.73 -0.95
C THR A 287 3.07 -4.17 -2.12
N ASP A 288 3.38 -3.62 -3.28
CA ASP A 288 2.85 -4.01 -4.56
C ASP A 288 3.92 -3.79 -5.62
N CYS A 289 4.25 -4.83 -6.40
CA CYS A 289 5.34 -4.79 -7.36
C CYS A 289 5.04 -5.67 -8.57
N GLN A 290 5.22 -5.10 -9.77
CA GLN A 290 5.16 -5.84 -11.02
C GLN A 290 6.52 -5.82 -11.70
N GLN A 291 7.04 -6.99 -12.05
CA GLN A 291 8.34 -7.15 -12.68
C GLN A 291 8.31 -8.17 -13.82
N HIS A 292 9.29 -8.05 -14.73
CA HIS A 292 9.45 -8.92 -15.88
C HIS A 292 10.66 -9.82 -15.79
N ALA A 293 10.51 -11.03 -16.34
CA ALA A 293 11.61 -11.95 -16.63
C ALA A 293 11.47 -12.53 -18.05
N TYR A 294 12.55 -13.01 -18.60
CA TYR A 294 12.56 -13.70 -19.90
C TYR A 294 13.27 -15.02 -19.80
N VAL A 295 12.63 -16.07 -20.28
CA VAL A 295 13.22 -17.41 -20.33
C VAL A 295 14.09 -17.53 -21.55
N LEU A 296 15.42 -17.58 -21.37
CA LEU A 296 16.39 -17.66 -22.46
C LEU A 296 16.14 -18.87 -23.35
N ARG A 297 16.26 -18.68 -24.67
CA ARG A 297 16.25 -19.79 -25.64
C ARG A 297 17.61 -20.49 -25.63
N GLU A 298 17.64 -21.69 -26.19
CA GLU A 298 18.90 -22.40 -26.40
C GLU A 298 19.87 -21.54 -27.25
N GLY A 299 21.07 -21.35 -26.75
CA GLY A 299 22.12 -20.51 -27.35
C GLY A 299 22.05 -19.02 -27.01
N GLU A 300 20.98 -18.53 -26.37
CA GLU A 300 20.94 -17.16 -25.84
C GLU A 300 21.69 -17.07 -24.50
N THR A 301 22.53 -16.05 -24.35
CA THR A 301 23.29 -15.75 -23.12
C THR A 301 22.79 -14.49 -22.45
N GLU A 302 22.04 -13.64 -23.17
CA GLU A 302 21.52 -12.35 -22.73
C GLU A 302 20.08 -12.16 -23.23
N ILE A 303 19.37 -11.23 -22.60
CA ILE A 303 18.04 -10.81 -23.03
C ILE A 303 18.13 -10.21 -24.44
N PRO A 304 17.27 -10.60 -25.38
CA PRO A 304 17.23 -9.99 -26.71
C PRO A 304 17.10 -8.46 -26.65
N ALA A 305 17.93 -7.76 -27.42
CA ALA A 305 18.01 -6.29 -27.38
C ALA A 305 16.64 -5.62 -27.66
N TYR A 306 15.81 -6.20 -28.51
CA TYR A 306 14.49 -5.67 -28.81
C TYR A 306 13.56 -5.69 -27.58
N LEU A 307 13.62 -6.71 -26.70
CA LEU A 307 12.86 -6.77 -25.46
C LEU A 307 13.39 -5.76 -24.43
N GLN A 308 14.73 -5.65 -24.29
CA GLN A 308 15.32 -4.63 -23.41
C GLN A 308 14.99 -3.21 -23.85
N ASN A 309 14.94 -2.95 -25.17
CA ASN A 309 14.55 -1.65 -25.70
C ASN A 309 13.07 -1.36 -25.43
N ALA A 310 12.19 -2.35 -25.57
CA ALA A 310 10.78 -2.22 -25.19
C ALA A 310 10.63 -1.93 -23.70
N PHE A 311 11.39 -2.62 -22.84
CA PHE A 311 11.37 -2.44 -21.39
C PHE A 311 11.76 -1.00 -20.99
N LYS A 312 12.78 -0.43 -21.63
CA LYS A 312 13.19 0.97 -21.41
C LYS A 312 12.07 1.97 -21.71
N LEU A 313 11.16 1.66 -22.65
CA LEU A 313 9.99 2.51 -22.91
C LEU A 313 9.00 2.48 -21.75
N GLY A 314 8.86 1.34 -21.06
CA GLY A 314 8.12 1.25 -19.80
C GLY A 314 8.73 2.14 -18.70
N ASN A 315 10.05 2.03 -18.49
CA ASN A 315 10.74 2.92 -17.54
C ASN A 315 10.60 4.40 -17.94
N ARG A 316 10.59 4.73 -19.24
CA ARG A 316 10.37 6.11 -19.69
C ARG A 316 8.98 6.62 -19.31
N VAL A 317 7.94 5.78 -19.37
CA VAL A 317 6.60 6.15 -18.88
C VAL A 317 6.63 6.42 -17.37
N GLN A 318 7.33 5.58 -16.59
CA GLN A 318 7.51 5.82 -15.14
C GLN A 318 8.19 7.17 -14.88
N ASP A 319 9.26 7.53 -15.65
CA ASP A 319 9.96 8.81 -15.50
C ASP A 319 9.05 10.01 -15.81
N ILE A 320 8.26 9.92 -16.89
CA ILE A 320 7.30 10.98 -17.26
C ILE A 320 6.24 11.15 -16.18
N PHE A 321 5.67 10.04 -15.71
CA PHE A 321 4.61 10.06 -14.73
C PHE A 321 5.07 10.63 -13.38
N THR A 322 6.14 10.08 -12.82
CA THR A 322 6.65 10.52 -11.52
C THR A 322 7.27 11.91 -11.56
N GLY A 323 7.80 12.31 -12.72
CA GLY A 323 8.27 13.67 -12.96
C GLY A 323 7.17 14.73 -13.00
N ASN A 324 5.90 14.33 -13.14
CA ASN A 324 4.73 15.21 -13.09
C ASN A 324 4.10 15.34 -11.69
N PHE A 325 4.65 14.67 -10.67
CA PHE A 325 4.16 14.81 -9.29
C PHE A 325 4.39 16.22 -8.79
N GLU A 326 3.32 16.86 -8.33
CA GLU A 326 3.32 18.22 -7.81
C GLU A 326 2.32 18.33 -6.66
N LEU A 327 2.75 18.87 -5.52
CA LEU A 327 1.92 19.05 -4.33
C LEU A 327 0.62 19.81 -4.66
N GLY A 328 -0.50 19.29 -4.20
CA GLY A 328 -1.82 19.90 -4.36
C GLY A 328 -2.44 19.72 -5.75
N LYS A 329 -1.75 19.14 -6.72
CA LYS A 329 -2.37 18.73 -7.99
C LYS A 329 -3.22 17.50 -7.79
N THR A 330 -4.32 17.42 -8.52
CA THR A 330 -5.20 16.26 -8.49
C THR A 330 -4.59 15.08 -9.24
N GLY A 331 -4.95 13.86 -8.85
CA GLY A 331 -4.54 12.65 -9.56
C GLY A 331 -4.93 12.68 -11.04
N ASN A 332 -6.16 13.14 -11.34
CA ASN A 332 -6.64 13.31 -12.72
C ASN A 332 -5.78 14.31 -13.50
N GLY A 333 -5.40 15.43 -12.88
CA GLY A 333 -4.54 16.43 -13.53
C GLY A 333 -3.16 15.88 -13.87
N ILE A 334 -2.54 15.13 -12.95
CA ILE A 334 -1.24 14.48 -13.16
C ILE A 334 -1.35 13.35 -14.21
N LEU A 335 -2.39 12.52 -14.13
CA LEU A 335 -2.68 11.46 -15.10
C LEU A 335 -2.74 12.00 -16.52
N LEU A 336 -3.66 12.95 -16.78
CA LEU A 336 -3.89 13.48 -18.12
C LEU A 336 -2.65 14.15 -18.71
N LYS A 337 -1.91 14.89 -17.87
CA LYS A 337 -0.65 15.47 -18.27
C LYS A 337 0.37 14.40 -18.67
N SER A 338 0.53 13.36 -17.86
CA SER A 338 1.50 12.29 -18.10
C SER A 338 1.17 11.46 -19.36
N LEU A 339 -0.11 11.16 -19.57
CA LEU A 339 -0.58 10.50 -20.80
C LEU A 339 -0.29 11.37 -22.04
N LEU A 340 -0.52 12.68 -21.95
CA LEU A 340 -0.25 13.60 -23.04
C LEU A 340 1.25 13.68 -23.34
N ASP A 341 2.10 13.80 -22.31
CA ASP A 341 3.55 13.91 -22.47
C ASP A 341 4.13 12.60 -23.04
N GLY A 342 3.68 11.43 -22.56
CA GLY A 342 4.06 10.15 -23.13
C GLY A 342 3.67 9.99 -24.61
N LYS A 343 2.46 10.41 -24.98
CA LYS A 343 1.98 10.37 -26.38
C LYS A 343 2.81 11.31 -27.29
N LYS A 344 3.27 12.46 -26.80
CA LYS A 344 4.17 13.35 -27.56
C LYS A 344 5.52 12.70 -27.88
N GLU A 345 5.99 11.79 -27.01
CA GLU A 345 7.20 10.99 -27.24
C GLU A 345 6.93 9.72 -28.08
N GLY A 346 5.73 9.53 -28.59
CA GLY A 346 5.36 8.36 -29.38
C GLY A 346 5.06 7.10 -28.57
N LEU A 347 4.94 7.22 -27.23
CA LEU A 347 4.59 6.12 -26.34
C LEU A 347 3.07 5.86 -26.34
N ARG A 348 2.67 4.65 -25.93
CA ARG A 348 1.27 4.24 -25.75
C ARG A 348 1.02 3.88 -24.28
N PRO A 349 1.08 4.87 -23.36
CA PRO A 349 0.98 4.64 -21.93
C PRO A 349 -0.45 4.33 -21.49
N SER A 350 -0.56 3.54 -20.40
CA SER A 350 -1.74 3.41 -19.56
C SER A 350 -1.27 3.48 -18.10
N ILE A 351 -1.87 4.36 -17.28
CA ILE A 351 -1.45 4.64 -15.91
C ILE A 351 -2.64 4.39 -14.99
N TYR A 352 -2.44 3.58 -13.95
CA TYR A 352 -3.50 3.20 -12.99
C TYR A 352 -2.93 3.04 -11.58
N THR A 353 -2.06 3.97 -11.21
CA THR A 353 -1.38 4.08 -9.92
C THR A 353 -2.35 4.40 -8.79
N HIS A 354 -2.20 3.71 -7.68
CA HIS A 354 -3.02 3.87 -6.48
C HIS A 354 -2.20 4.14 -5.22
N PRO A 355 -2.81 4.73 -4.17
CA PRO A 355 -2.17 4.84 -2.86
C PRO A 355 -1.85 3.46 -2.29
N LEU A 356 -0.71 3.37 -1.59
CA LEU A 356 -0.21 2.16 -0.96
C LEU A 356 0.21 2.47 0.48
N GLY A 357 0.07 1.54 1.40
CA GLY A 357 0.47 1.79 2.78
C GLY A 357 -0.06 0.77 3.76
N THR A 358 -0.90 1.20 4.70
CA THR A 358 -1.58 0.32 5.65
C THR A 358 -2.66 -0.55 5.00
N TYR A 359 -2.96 -0.29 3.75
CA TYR A 359 -3.76 -1.11 2.85
C TYR A 359 -3.06 -1.18 1.49
N GLY A 360 -3.24 -2.27 0.76
CA GLY A 360 -2.70 -2.42 -0.59
C GLY A 360 -3.37 -1.44 -1.56
N HIS A 361 -4.67 -1.60 -1.82
CA HIS A 361 -5.48 -0.56 -2.44
C HIS A 361 -5.93 0.41 -1.36
N SER A 362 -5.14 1.45 -1.11
CA SER A 362 -5.34 2.40 -0.01
C SER A 362 -6.24 3.57 -0.39
N SER A 363 -6.54 4.46 0.57
CA SER A 363 -7.23 5.73 0.32
C SER A 363 -6.24 6.85 0.11
N GLY A 364 -6.60 7.80 -0.76
CA GLY A 364 -5.79 8.95 -1.14
C GLY A 364 -5.93 9.27 -2.63
N THR A 365 -4.93 9.95 -3.19
CA THR A 365 -4.93 10.36 -4.60
C THR A 365 -4.81 9.14 -5.54
N THR A 366 -5.78 8.96 -6.44
CA THR A 366 -5.76 7.89 -7.47
C THR A 366 -5.42 8.48 -8.84
N PHE A 367 -4.57 7.80 -9.61
CA PHE A 367 -4.11 8.26 -10.93
C PHE A 367 -4.60 7.30 -12.01
N GLY A 368 -5.85 7.46 -12.42
CA GLY A 368 -6.49 6.56 -13.40
C GLY A 368 -6.86 5.19 -12.84
N MET A 369 -7.48 4.41 -13.69
CA MET A 369 -7.69 2.97 -13.54
C MET A 369 -7.43 2.33 -14.90
N TRP A 370 -7.18 1.02 -14.95
CA TRP A 370 -6.86 0.33 -16.21
C TRP A 370 -7.94 0.54 -17.31
N ASP A 371 -9.19 0.76 -16.92
CA ASP A 371 -10.35 1.03 -17.77
C ASP A 371 -10.86 2.50 -17.72
N ALA A 372 -10.21 3.38 -16.93
CA ALA A 372 -10.57 4.79 -16.80
C ALA A 372 -9.33 5.69 -16.96
N GLN A 373 -8.91 5.89 -18.22
CA GLN A 373 -7.72 6.68 -18.57
C GLN A 373 -8.02 8.15 -18.88
N ASP A 374 -9.27 8.56 -18.83
CA ASP A 374 -9.75 9.94 -18.95
C ASP A 374 -10.02 10.61 -17.59
N GLY A 375 -9.81 9.87 -16.50
CA GLY A 375 -9.91 10.31 -15.12
C GLY A 375 -10.83 9.43 -14.28
N VAL A 376 -10.64 9.50 -12.97
CA VAL A 376 -11.44 8.80 -11.95
C VAL A 376 -12.23 9.84 -11.16
N PRO A 377 -13.56 9.83 -11.19
CA PRO A 377 -14.36 10.78 -10.41
C PRO A 377 -14.05 10.69 -8.91
N VAL A 378 -14.02 11.81 -8.23
CA VAL A 378 -13.77 11.98 -6.78
C VAL A 378 -12.39 11.54 -6.34
N ASN A 379 -12.04 10.25 -6.41
CA ASN A 379 -10.74 9.72 -5.94
C ASN A 379 -9.58 10.27 -6.76
N GLY A 380 -9.77 10.47 -8.07
CA GLY A 380 -8.78 11.13 -8.93
C GLY A 380 -8.76 12.66 -8.79
N ASP A 381 -9.81 13.27 -8.22
CA ASP A 381 -9.84 14.70 -7.91
C ASP A 381 -9.23 15.03 -6.55
N TYR A 382 -8.87 14.00 -5.77
CA TYR A 382 -8.16 14.18 -4.50
C TYR A 382 -6.74 14.70 -4.76
N PRO A 383 -6.27 15.71 -4.00
CA PRO A 383 -4.97 16.33 -4.24
C PRO A 383 -3.81 15.48 -3.72
N LEU A 384 -2.67 15.53 -4.41
CA LEU A 384 -1.43 14.90 -3.98
C LEU A 384 -0.85 15.59 -2.73
N HIS A 385 -0.50 14.82 -1.72
CA HIS A 385 0.11 15.27 -0.47
C HIS A 385 1.53 14.73 -0.29
N TYR A 386 2.33 15.41 0.53
CA TYR A 386 3.65 14.90 0.94
C TYR A 386 3.53 13.72 1.92
N ASN A 387 4.60 12.94 1.98
CA ASN A 387 4.76 11.77 2.84
C ASN A 387 3.76 10.66 2.53
N THR A 388 3.48 10.45 1.24
CA THR A 388 2.59 9.42 0.72
C THR A 388 3.35 8.38 -0.08
N VAL A 389 2.89 7.12 -0.03
CA VAL A 389 3.43 6.02 -0.82
C VAL A 389 2.39 5.58 -1.84
N TYR A 390 2.87 5.26 -3.04
CA TYR A 390 2.06 4.79 -4.17
C TYR A 390 2.65 3.51 -4.74
N ALA A 391 1.80 2.62 -5.19
CA ALA A 391 2.13 1.60 -6.17
C ALA A 391 2.18 2.30 -7.53
N ILE A 392 3.39 2.54 -8.06
CA ILE A 392 3.60 3.23 -9.34
C ILE A 392 3.29 2.25 -10.47
N GLU A 393 2.00 1.95 -10.60
CA GLU A 393 1.46 0.94 -11.51
C GLU A 393 1.08 1.57 -12.85
N LEU A 394 1.66 1.02 -13.93
CA LEU A 394 1.42 1.49 -15.28
C LEU A 394 1.91 0.48 -16.33
N ASN A 395 1.51 0.69 -17.57
CA ASN A 395 2.08 -0.06 -18.67
C ASN A 395 2.30 0.81 -19.92
N THR A 396 3.06 0.28 -20.86
CA THR A 396 3.09 0.78 -22.23
C THR A 396 3.00 -0.37 -23.22
N THR A 397 2.26 -0.18 -24.30
CA THR A 397 2.18 -1.14 -25.40
C THR A 397 3.27 -0.81 -26.43
N VAL A 398 4.08 -1.81 -26.80
CA VAL A 398 5.19 -1.67 -27.73
C VAL A 398 5.08 -2.69 -28.85
N PHE A 399 5.21 -2.26 -30.11
CA PHE A 399 5.28 -3.18 -31.25
C PHE A 399 6.68 -3.77 -31.37
N ILE A 400 6.76 -5.09 -31.41
CA ILE A 400 8.01 -5.84 -31.60
C ILE A 400 8.05 -6.40 -33.02
N GLU A 401 8.98 -5.90 -33.84
CA GLU A 401 9.12 -6.32 -35.24
C GLU A 401 9.46 -7.82 -35.33
N GLU A 402 10.36 -8.31 -34.46
CA GLU A 402 10.79 -9.71 -34.43
C GLU A 402 9.66 -10.68 -34.10
N TRP A 403 8.63 -10.21 -33.39
CA TRP A 403 7.43 -10.99 -33.07
C TRP A 403 6.24 -10.63 -33.97
N ASN A 404 6.37 -9.56 -34.78
CA ASN A 404 5.33 -8.99 -35.62
C ASN A 404 4.02 -8.76 -34.87
N LYS A 405 4.12 -8.27 -33.62
CA LYS A 405 2.96 -8.00 -32.74
C LYS A 405 3.27 -6.96 -31.68
N ASP A 406 2.21 -6.45 -31.08
CA ASP A 406 2.31 -5.67 -29.85
C ASP A 406 2.61 -6.58 -28.63
N ILE A 407 3.41 -6.07 -27.73
CA ILE A 407 3.56 -6.57 -26.36
C ILE A 407 3.21 -5.48 -25.36
N ARG A 408 2.96 -5.85 -24.11
CA ARG A 408 2.73 -4.91 -23.01
C ARG A 408 3.87 -5.03 -22.00
N ILE A 409 4.52 -3.91 -21.71
CA ILE A 409 5.46 -3.78 -20.58
C ILE A 409 4.69 -3.20 -19.41
N MET A 410 4.46 -4.03 -18.39
CA MET A 410 3.72 -3.73 -17.17
C MET A 410 4.71 -3.60 -16.03
N LEU A 411 4.68 -2.49 -15.31
CA LEU A 411 5.63 -2.17 -14.25
C LEU A 411 4.90 -1.60 -13.06
N GLU A 412 5.34 -2.02 -11.88
CA GLU A 412 4.85 -1.48 -10.62
C GLU A 412 5.95 -1.54 -9.57
N GLU A 413 6.13 -0.42 -8.87
CA GLU A 413 7.10 -0.32 -7.79
C GLU A 413 6.61 0.67 -6.73
N ALA A 414 6.93 0.41 -5.47
CA ALA A 414 6.61 1.32 -4.39
C ALA A 414 7.37 2.64 -4.53
N GLY A 415 6.64 3.74 -4.69
CA GLY A 415 7.17 5.10 -4.83
C GLY A 415 6.74 5.98 -3.64
N PHE A 416 7.67 6.77 -3.11
CA PHE A 416 7.42 7.72 -2.03
C PHE A 416 7.51 9.15 -2.54
N TYR A 417 6.49 9.96 -2.23
CA TYR A 417 6.47 11.39 -2.51
C TYR A 417 6.60 12.18 -1.19
N GLY A 418 7.76 12.73 -0.95
CA GLY A 418 8.09 13.52 0.23
C GLY A 418 8.42 14.98 -0.10
N GLU A 419 8.77 15.78 0.90
CA GLU A 419 9.15 17.20 0.73
C GLU A 419 10.35 17.40 -0.20
N ASN A 420 11.22 16.40 -0.34
CA ASN A 420 12.36 16.40 -1.25
C ASN A 420 12.01 15.88 -2.67
N GLY A 421 10.72 15.71 -2.98
CA GLY A 421 10.24 15.18 -4.26
C GLY A 421 9.99 13.67 -4.24
N PHE A 422 9.84 13.09 -5.43
CA PHE A 422 9.57 11.68 -5.61
C PHE A 422 10.87 10.83 -5.59
N ARG A 423 10.78 9.62 -5.02
CA ARG A 423 11.79 8.56 -5.12
C ARG A 423 11.13 7.18 -5.08
N TYR A 424 11.69 6.20 -5.77
CA TYR A 424 11.37 4.79 -5.50
C TYR A 424 11.92 4.38 -4.14
N VAL A 425 11.15 3.57 -3.40
CA VAL A 425 11.51 3.21 -2.01
C VAL A 425 12.78 2.35 -1.97
N ASN A 426 12.86 1.31 -2.82
CA ASN A 426 14.03 0.45 -2.94
C ASN A 426 14.44 0.26 -4.41
N GLY A 427 14.48 1.37 -5.16
CA GLY A 427 14.73 1.33 -6.60
C GLY A 427 13.53 0.81 -7.40
N ARG A 428 13.79 0.53 -8.67
CA ARG A 428 12.83 -0.09 -9.61
C ARG A 428 13.54 -1.09 -10.50
N GLN A 429 12.80 -1.93 -11.17
CA GLN A 429 13.37 -2.78 -12.20
C GLN A 429 13.79 -1.94 -13.42
N GLU A 430 15.07 -2.03 -13.84
CA GLU A 430 15.62 -1.32 -15.01
C GLU A 430 15.96 -2.25 -16.16
N THR A 431 16.01 -3.54 -15.91
CA THR A 431 16.31 -4.57 -16.91
C THR A 431 15.44 -5.80 -16.67
N ILE A 432 15.05 -6.47 -17.75
CA ILE A 432 14.35 -7.75 -17.66
C ILE A 432 15.30 -8.80 -17.05
N LYS A 433 14.79 -9.66 -16.15
CA LYS A 433 15.58 -10.72 -15.51
C LYS A 433 15.74 -11.93 -16.44
N PRO A 434 16.96 -12.47 -16.66
CA PRO A 434 17.15 -13.67 -17.47
C PRO A 434 16.92 -14.93 -16.63
N ILE A 435 16.12 -15.87 -17.15
CA ILE A 435 15.98 -17.24 -16.62
C ILE A 435 16.67 -18.17 -17.61
N LYS A 436 17.63 -18.97 -17.12
CA LYS A 436 18.50 -19.87 -17.95
C LYS A 436 17.90 -21.25 -18.11
#